data_cdf3d0df595db9ec38f6c0cee1990ec5
#
_entry.id   cdf3d0df595db9ec38f6c0cee1990ec5
#
_cell.length_a   1.000
_cell.length_b   1.000
_cell.length_c   1.000
_cell.angle_alpha   90.00
_cell.angle_beta   90.00
_cell.angle_gamma   90.00
#
_symmetry.space_group_name_H-M   'P 1'
#
loop_
_entity.id
_entity.type
_entity.pdbx_description
1 polymer ?
#
loop_
_entity_poly.entity_id
_entity_poly.type
_entity_poly.pdbx_seq_one_letter_code
_entity_poly.pdbx_strand_id
1 'polypeptide(L)'
;YALQIIYFLDDEDWDDQLHAIEACGCSGVILLATEMLEYEGVRFEKLRLPLVVLDNSFDSTSFHSVTINNTQGAGLAVRHVLEMGHRSIGFLWNNTGIRNFEERHLGAYQAIDTFNRSSADTPASVIPVSAVFVGGSDVYPTMTDYLDTKPQLPTVFVADNDTIAIPCIQALQDRGYRVPEDISVIGFDNAAMSNLVNMQLTTIDVPKHFLGRAATQLLVSVIRNEVENTPMRICANTTLIRRNTVGHAAGSAAQKKGNA
;
A
#
# COMPACT_ATOMS: atom_id res chain seq x y z
N TYR A 1 -26.72 -13.64 -8.95
CA TYR A 1 -25.62 -14.39 -8.31
C TYR A 1 -25.68 -14.19 -6.80
N ALA A 2 -25.27 -15.21 -6.02
CA ALA A 2 -25.04 -15.13 -4.59
C ALA A 2 -23.52 -15.08 -4.35
N LEU A 3 -23.08 -14.37 -3.29
CA LEU A 3 -21.68 -14.33 -2.85
C LEU A 3 -21.50 -15.28 -1.66
N GLN A 4 -20.50 -16.15 -1.75
CA GLN A 4 -20.00 -16.92 -0.63
C GLN A 4 -18.56 -16.51 -0.37
N ILE A 5 -18.19 -16.28 0.89
CA ILE A 5 -16.81 -15.98 1.28
C ILE A 5 -16.19 -17.25 1.85
N ILE A 6 -15.04 -17.63 1.31
CA ILE A 6 -14.22 -18.75 1.76
C ILE A 6 -12.86 -18.17 2.14
N TYR A 7 -12.40 -18.47 3.35
CA TYR A 7 -11.06 -18.11 3.78
C TYR A 7 -10.11 -19.23 3.39
N PHE A 8 -8.99 -18.86 2.78
CA PHE A 8 -7.91 -19.75 2.49
C PHE A 8 -6.92 -19.72 3.68
N LEU A 9 -6.62 -20.88 4.26
CA LEU A 9 -5.82 -20.98 5.49
C LEU A 9 -4.47 -21.60 5.19
N ASP A 10 -3.39 -21.02 5.69
CA ASP A 10 -2.01 -21.43 5.41
C ASP A 10 -1.64 -22.78 6.04
N ASP A 11 -2.33 -23.17 7.13
CA ASP A 11 -2.10 -24.41 7.87
C ASP A 11 -2.91 -25.61 7.36
N GLU A 12 -3.78 -25.40 6.37
CA GLU A 12 -4.58 -26.45 5.72
C GLU A 12 -3.93 -26.90 4.40
N ASP A 13 -4.28 -28.13 3.97
CA ASP A 13 -3.82 -28.64 2.68
C ASP A 13 -4.44 -27.83 1.52
N TRP A 14 -3.57 -27.34 0.62
CA TRP A 14 -4.00 -26.50 -0.48
C TRP A 14 -4.89 -27.22 -1.49
N ASP A 15 -4.61 -28.48 -1.77
CA ASP A 15 -5.41 -29.24 -2.74
C ASP A 15 -6.80 -29.55 -2.16
N ASP A 16 -6.92 -29.80 -0.86
CA ASP A 16 -8.20 -29.96 -0.18
C ASP A 16 -9.04 -28.68 -0.21
N GLN A 17 -8.43 -27.51 0.03
CA GLN A 17 -9.09 -26.22 -0.06
C GLN A 17 -9.57 -25.91 -1.49
N LEU A 18 -8.74 -26.19 -2.52
CA LEU A 18 -9.14 -26.04 -3.93
C LEU A 18 -10.31 -26.97 -4.29
N HIS A 19 -10.28 -28.24 -3.84
CA HIS A 19 -11.41 -29.16 -4.01
C HIS A 19 -12.69 -28.68 -3.32
N ALA A 20 -12.58 -28.09 -2.14
CA ALA A 20 -13.74 -27.51 -1.43
C ALA A 20 -14.36 -26.35 -2.22
N ILE A 21 -13.54 -25.50 -2.85
CA ILE A 21 -14.01 -24.44 -3.74
C ILE A 21 -14.76 -25.02 -4.95
N GLU A 22 -14.22 -26.05 -5.60
CA GLU A 22 -14.91 -26.70 -6.73
C GLU A 22 -16.23 -27.37 -6.29
N ALA A 23 -16.23 -27.99 -5.11
CA ALA A 23 -17.40 -28.68 -4.57
C ALA A 23 -18.53 -27.73 -4.10
N CYS A 24 -18.26 -26.46 -3.85
CA CYS A 24 -19.30 -25.51 -3.39
C CYS A 24 -20.35 -25.17 -4.45
N GLY A 25 -20.16 -25.58 -5.72
CA GLY A 25 -21.08 -25.34 -6.82
C GLY A 25 -21.11 -23.88 -7.31
N CYS A 26 -20.10 -23.09 -6.99
CA CYS A 26 -19.99 -21.73 -7.49
C CYS A 26 -19.69 -21.70 -8.99
N SER A 27 -20.09 -20.60 -9.66
CA SER A 27 -19.89 -20.43 -11.11
C SER A 27 -18.53 -19.80 -11.45
N GLY A 28 -17.80 -19.28 -10.45
CA GLY A 28 -16.50 -18.65 -10.63
C GLY A 28 -15.99 -18.06 -9.32
N VAL A 29 -14.75 -17.62 -9.31
CA VAL A 29 -14.01 -17.21 -8.11
C VAL A 29 -13.42 -15.81 -8.30
N ILE A 30 -13.54 -14.97 -7.28
CA ILE A 30 -12.71 -13.77 -7.11
C ILE A 30 -11.70 -14.09 -6.01
N LEU A 31 -10.42 -14.16 -6.37
CA LEU A 31 -9.33 -14.40 -5.44
C LEU A 31 -8.78 -13.07 -4.94
N LEU A 32 -9.10 -12.70 -3.69
CA LEU A 32 -8.44 -11.56 -3.04
C LEU A 32 -7.04 -11.98 -2.62
N ALA A 33 -6.04 -11.51 -3.35
CA ALA A 33 -4.67 -12.02 -3.30
C ALA A 33 -3.66 -10.97 -2.80
N THR A 34 -4.09 -10.00 -1.99
CA THR A 34 -3.29 -8.84 -1.54
C THR A 34 -1.92 -9.24 -0.98
N GLU A 35 -1.87 -10.30 -0.19
CA GLU A 35 -0.66 -10.78 0.50
C GLU A 35 -0.06 -12.05 -0.13
N MET A 36 -0.62 -12.52 -1.24
CA MET A 36 -0.13 -13.75 -1.90
C MET A 36 1.15 -13.49 -2.70
N LEU A 37 2.06 -14.41 -2.60
CA LEU A 37 3.29 -14.44 -3.39
C LEU A 37 3.04 -15.12 -4.75
N GLU A 38 3.94 -14.87 -5.70
CA GLU A 38 3.82 -15.39 -7.08
C GLU A 38 3.64 -16.93 -7.14
N TYR A 39 4.43 -17.67 -6.35
CA TYR A 39 4.37 -19.13 -6.34
C TYR A 39 3.06 -19.70 -5.75
N GLU A 40 2.37 -18.92 -4.93
CA GLU A 40 1.06 -19.29 -4.36
C GLU A 40 -0.03 -19.12 -5.40
N GLY A 41 0.02 -18.03 -6.17
CA GLY A 41 -0.93 -17.76 -7.25
C GLY A 41 -0.97 -18.85 -8.31
N VAL A 42 0.19 -19.41 -8.67
CA VAL A 42 0.29 -20.52 -9.64
C VAL A 42 -0.51 -21.76 -9.25
N ARG A 43 -0.69 -22.01 -7.94
CA ARG A 43 -1.46 -23.17 -7.47
C ARG A 43 -2.93 -23.14 -7.89
N PHE A 44 -3.49 -21.93 -8.08
CA PHE A 44 -4.87 -21.73 -8.53
C PHE A 44 -5.08 -22.10 -10.01
N GLU A 45 -4.04 -22.33 -10.80
CA GLU A 45 -4.17 -22.87 -12.16
C GLU A 45 -4.79 -24.26 -12.23
N LYS A 46 -4.76 -25.01 -11.11
CA LYS A 46 -5.45 -26.28 -10.98
C LYS A 46 -6.99 -26.14 -10.94
N LEU A 47 -7.49 -24.94 -10.58
CA LEU A 47 -8.90 -24.69 -10.44
C LEU A 47 -9.60 -24.67 -11.81
N ARG A 48 -10.66 -25.43 -11.98
CA ARG A 48 -11.42 -25.52 -13.23
C ARG A 48 -12.53 -24.51 -13.38
N LEU A 49 -12.54 -23.47 -12.55
CA LEU A 49 -13.54 -22.41 -12.52
C LEU A 49 -12.96 -21.12 -13.09
N PRO A 50 -13.81 -20.30 -13.74
CA PRO A 50 -13.41 -18.92 -14.05
C PRO A 50 -12.90 -18.20 -12.81
N LEU A 51 -11.72 -17.55 -12.92
CA LEU A 51 -11.06 -16.88 -11.81
C LEU A 51 -10.63 -15.46 -12.21
N VAL A 52 -10.86 -14.51 -11.32
CA VAL A 52 -10.34 -13.14 -11.40
C VAL A 52 -9.54 -12.86 -10.13
N VAL A 53 -8.28 -12.49 -10.29
CA VAL A 53 -7.42 -12.06 -9.18
C VAL A 53 -7.74 -10.61 -8.83
N LEU A 54 -7.92 -10.34 -7.55
CA LEU A 54 -8.21 -9.00 -7.02
C LEU A 54 -7.06 -8.54 -6.13
N ASP A 55 -6.63 -7.30 -6.35
CA ASP A 55 -5.57 -6.59 -5.62
C ASP A 55 -4.18 -7.22 -5.73
N ASN A 56 -3.98 -8.07 -6.74
CA ASN A 56 -2.70 -8.63 -7.15
C ASN A 56 -2.75 -9.04 -8.62
N SER A 57 -1.62 -9.45 -9.16
CA SER A 57 -1.50 -10.11 -10.47
C SER A 57 -0.26 -10.99 -10.47
N PHE A 58 -0.38 -12.15 -11.05
CA PHE A 58 0.70 -13.13 -11.15
C PHE A 58 1.21 -13.17 -12.59
N ASP A 59 2.50 -12.94 -12.80
CA ASP A 59 3.08 -12.80 -14.14
C ASP A 59 3.23 -14.16 -14.84
N SER A 60 3.33 -15.25 -14.07
CA SER A 60 3.43 -16.62 -14.56
C SER A 60 2.09 -17.30 -14.83
N THR A 61 0.95 -16.60 -14.63
CA THR A 61 -0.39 -17.16 -14.82
C THR A 61 -1.16 -16.45 -15.93
N SER A 62 -2.23 -17.10 -16.41
CA SER A 62 -3.16 -16.54 -17.41
C SER A 62 -4.45 -16.01 -16.77
N PHE A 63 -4.41 -15.54 -15.54
CA PHE A 63 -5.60 -15.01 -14.87
C PHE A 63 -5.91 -13.58 -15.27
N HIS A 64 -7.20 -13.26 -15.35
CA HIS A 64 -7.64 -11.88 -15.35
C HIS A 64 -7.37 -11.26 -13.98
N SER A 65 -7.01 -9.98 -13.94
CA SER A 65 -6.73 -9.30 -12.67
C SER A 65 -7.29 -7.89 -12.60
N VAL A 66 -7.62 -7.47 -11.39
CA VAL A 66 -8.02 -6.10 -11.06
C VAL A 66 -7.10 -5.61 -9.95
N THR A 67 -6.30 -4.60 -10.24
CA THR A 67 -5.22 -4.09 -9.36
C THR A 67 -5.34 -2.60 -9.16
N ILE A 68 -4.50 -2.06 -8.28
CA ILE A 68 -4.26 -0.62 -8.16
C ILE A 68 -2.89 -0.24 -8.75
N ASN A 69 -2.74 1.02 -9.10
CA ASN A 69 -1.45 1.57 -9.52
C ASN A 69 -0.63 1.98 -8.29
N ASN A 70 0.00 1.00 -7.65
CA ASN A 70 0.83 1.21 -6.46
C ASN A 70 1.98 2.18 -6.72
N THR A 71 2.66 2.05 -7.86
CA THR A 71 3.76 2.92 -8.27
C THR A 71 3.31 4.39 -8.36
N GLN A 72 2.14 4.65 -8.97
CA GLN A 72 1.58 5.99 -9.08
C GLN A 72 1.18 6.53 -7.70
N GLY A 73 0.57 5.70 -6.85
CA GLY A 73 0.13 6.09 -5.50
C GLY A 73 1.29 6.47 -4.60
N ALA A 74 2.32 5.64 -4.51
CA ALA A 74 3.53 5.94 -3.74
C ALA A 74 4.26 7.18 -4.28
N GLY A 75 4.29 7.33 -5.61
CA GLY A 75 4.80 8.55 -6.24
C GLY A 75 4.00 9.80 -5.85
N LEU A 76 2.65 9.72 -5.68
CA LEU A 76 1.83 10.83 -5.17
C LEU A 76 2.20 11.17 -3.72
N ALA A 77 2.36 10.17 -2.85
CA ALA A 77 2.73 10.36 -1.46
C ALA A 77 4.08 11.10 -1.35
N VAL A 78 5.10 10.63 -2.06
CA VAL A 78 6.43 11.24 -2.04
C VAL A 78 6.42 12.64 -2.65
N ARG A 79 5.77 12.86 -3.78
CA ARG A 79 5.65 14.22 -4.35
C ARG A 79 5.01 15.19 -3.37
N HIS A 80 3.95 14.76 -2.66
CA HIS A 80 3.30 15.60 -1.67
C HIS A 80 4.25 16.01 -0.54
N VAL A 81 5.01 15.10 0.05
CA VAL A 81 5.95 15.45 1.12
C VAL A 81 7.10 16.33 0.61
N LEU A 82 7.55 16.16 -0.63
CA LEU A 82 8.54 17.03 -1.28
C LEU A 82 8.00 18.45 -1.52
N GLU A 83 6.72 18.59 -1.94
CA GLU A 83 6.01 19.87 -2.08
C GLU A 83 5.85 20.58 -0.75
N MET A 84 5.68 19.85 0.37
CA MET A 84 5.65 20.38 1.73
C MET A 84 7.03 20.78 2.26
N GLY A 85 8.09 20.64 1.44
CA GLY A 85 9.45 21.07 1.75
C GLY A 85 10.31 20.02 2.42
N HIS A 86 9.84 18.80 2.64
CA HIS A 86 10.64 17.73 3.21
C HIS A 86 11.74 17.30 2.25
N ARG A 87 12.95 17.08 2.80
CA ARG A 87 14.15 16.63 2.06
C ARG A 87 14.82 15.43 2.73
N SER A 88 14.50 15.17 3.99
CA SER A 88 14.96 14.02 4.78
C SER A 88 13.76 13.10 4.99
N ILE A 89 13.74 11.98 4.27
CA ILE A 89 12.61 11.05 4.16
C ILE A 89 13.02 9.70 4.75
N GLY A 90 12.23 9.17 5.66
CA GLY A 90 12.35 7.80 6.16
C GLY A 90 11.22 6.93 5.59
N PHE A 91 11.56 5.72 5.22
CA PHE A 91 10.56 4.76 4.77
C PHE A 91 10.27 3.72 5.86
N LEU A 92 8.99 3.48 6.10
CA LEU A 92 8.49 2.43 6.98
C LEU A 92 7.97 1.29 6.10
N TRP A 93 8.87 0.42 5.71
CA TRP A 93 8.62 -0.59 4.71
C TRP A 93 8.43 -1.98 5.29
N ASN A 94 7.49 -2.71 4.71
CA ASN A 94 7.29 -4.13 4.94
C ASN A 94 8.14 -4.94 3.94
N ASN A 95 8.99 -5.83 4.45
CA ASN A 95 9.93 -6.62 3.66
C ASN A 95 9.43 -8.06 3.43
N THR A 96 8.13 -8.25 3.24
CA THR A 96 7.54 -9.59 3.03
C THR A 96 7.62 -10.09 1.59
N GLY A 97 8.13 -9.31 0.65
CA GLY A 97 8.19 -9.68 -0.78
C GLY A 97 6.83 -9.62 -1.48
N ILE A 98 5.84 -8.98 -0.87
CA ILE A 98 4.51 -8.77 -1.46
C ILE A 98 4.63 -7.75 -2.59
N ARG A 99 4.12 -8.08 -3.77
CA ARG A 99 4.21 -7.28 -5.00
C ARG A 99 3.72 -5.84 -4.79
N ASN A 100 2.62 -5.64 -4.07
CA ASN A 100 2.07 -4.30 -3.83
C ASN A 100 3.08 -3.38 -3.13
N PHE A 101 3.84 -3.90 -2.15
CA PHE A 101 4.88 -3.13 -1.46
C PHE A 101 6.08 -2.86 -2.36
N GLU A 102 6.54 -3.84 -3.14
CA GLU A 102 7.64 -3.66 -4.09
C GLU A 102 7.31 -2.57 -5.13
N GLU A 103 6.08 -2.55 -5.64
CA GLU A 103 5.61 -1.52 -6.58
C GLU A 103 5.53 -0.13 -5.90
N ARG A 104 5.13 -0.05 -4.59
CA ARG A 104 5.14 1.19 -3.81
C ARG A 104 6.57 1.69 -3.60
N HIS A 105 7.51 0.80 -3.26
CA HIS A 105 8.94 1.15 -3.13
C HIS A 105 9.50 1.71 -4.43
N LEU A 106 9.23 1.04 -5.55
CA LEU A 106 9.64 1.51 -6.87
C LEU A 106 9.11 2.92 -7.17
N GLY A 107 7.81 3.15 -6.93
CA GLY A 107 7.17 4.44 -7.17
C GLY A 107 7.73 5.56 -6.30
N ALA A 108 8.03 5.26 -5.03
CA ALA A 108 8.63 6.20 -4.10
C ALA A 108 10.04 6.62 -4.54
N TYR A 109 10.90 5.66 -4.90
CA TYR A 109 12.25 5.97 -5.39
C TYR A 109 12.24 6.72 -6.72
N GLN A 110 11.37 6.37 -7.65
CA GLN A 110 11.23 7.09 -8.92
C GLN A 110 10.83 8.56 -8.71
N ALA A 111 9.96 8.84 -7.73
CA ALA A 111 9.57 10.20 -7.41
C ALA A 111 10.72 11.01 -6.82
N ILE A 112 11.54 10.43 -5.92
CA ILE A 112 12.75 11.07 -5.36
C ILE A 112 13.77 11.33 -6.46
N ASP A 113 14.07 10.34 -7.30
CA ASP A 113 15.05 10.49 -8.40
C ASP A 113 14.63 11.58 -9.38
N THR A 114 13.35 11.58 -9.76
CA THR A 114 12.80 12.63 -10.64
C THR A 114 12.92 14.02 -10.01
N PHE A 115 12.61 14.14 -8.71
CA PHE A 115 12.77 15.40 -7.98
C PHE A 115 14.23 15.85 -7.94
N ASN A 116 15.15 14.96 -7.60
CA ASN A 116 16.58 15.27 -7.45
C ASN A 116 17.22 15.71 -8.76
N ARG A 117 16.80 15.15 -9.90
CA ARG A 117 17.24 15.59 -11.22
C ARG A 117 16.80 17.02 -11.56
N SER A 118 15.65 17.44 -11.05
CA SER A 118 15.10 18.79 -11.29
C SER A 118 15.51 19.83 -10.22
N SER A 119 16.04 19.40 -9.08
CA SER A 119 16.30 20.22 -7.89
C SER A 119 17.69 19.95 -7.33
N ALA A 120 18.71 20.12 -8.16
CA ALA A 120 20.11 19.76 -7.82
C ALA A 120 20.67 20.51 -6.59
N ASP A 121 20.19 21.73 -6.32
CA ASP A 121 20.69 22.55 -5.20
C ASP A 121 20.17 22.09 -3.82
N THR A 122 19.03 21.41 -3.80
CA THR A 122 18.38 20.93 -2.55
C THR A 122 17.83 19.50 -2.71
N PRO A 123 18.69 18.51 -2.92
CA PRO A 123 18.24 17.15 -3.16
C PRO A 123 17.56 16.55 -1.92
N ALA A 124 16.59 15.67 -2.15
CA ALA A 124 16.03 14.85 -1.11
C ALA A 124 16.94 13.63 -0.85
N SER A 125 17.05 13.24 0.42
CA SER A 125 17.80 12.08 0.86
C SER A 125 16.90 11.10 1.63
N VAL A 126 17.22 9.82 1.51
CA VAL A 126 16.57 8.77 2.28
C VAL A 126 17.41 8.51 3.52
N ILE A 127 16.79 8.63 4.70
CA ILE A 127 17.39 8.24 5.97
C ILE A 127 17.07 6.76 6.21
N PRO A 128 18.07 5.90 6.33
CA PRO A 128 17.82 4.49 6.63
C PRO A 128 17.08 4.34 7.95
N VAL A 129 16.00 3.57 7.93
CA VAL A 129 15.25 3.16 9.12
C VAL A 129 15.57 1.69 9.36
N SER A 130 16.22 1.39 10.49
CA SER A 130 16.62 0.01 10.81
C SER A 130 15.47 -0.85 11.37
N ALA A 131 14.29 -0.26 11.56
CA ALA A 131 13.09 -1.00 11.94
C ALA A 131 12.61 -1.86 10.75
N VAL A 132 12.56 -3.16 10.96
CA VAL A 132 12.04 -4.12 9.98
C VAL A 132 10.62 -4.50 10.40
N PHE A 133 9.66 -4.23 9.54
CA PHE A 133 8.27 -4.59 9.78
C PHE A 133 7.94 -5.87 9.03
N VAL A 134 7.47 -6.88 9.78
CA VAL A 134 7.01 -8.17 9.26
C VAL A 134 5.58 -8.36 9.75
N GLY A 135 4.60 -8.03 8.91
CA GLY A 135 3.20 -8.03 9.31
C GLY A 135 2.77 -6.79 10.11
N GLY A 136 1.49 -6.69 10.43
CA GLY A 136 0.90 -5.49 11.08
C GLY A 136 0.96 -5.46 12.60
N SER A 137 1.21 -6.59 13.28
CA SER A 137 1.06 -6.72 14.74
C SER A 137 2.23 -6.15 15.54
N ASP A 138 3.43 -6.09 14.97
CA ASP A 138 4.66 -5.76 15.68
C ASP A 138 5.20 -4.35 15.40
N VAL A 139 4.41 -3.51 14.72
CA VAL A 139 4.87 -2.17 14.30
C VAL A 139 5.13 -1.26 15.49
N TYR A 140 4.21 -1.21 16.46
CA TYR A 140 4.37 -0.34 17.62
C TYR A 140 5.60 -0.69 18.46
N PRO A 141 5.82 -1.95 18.95
CA PRO A 141 7.01 -2.29 19.68
C PRO A 141 8.29 -2.10 18.85
N THR A 142 8.30 -2.52 17.59
CA THR A 142 9.45 -2.34 16.69
C THR A 142 9.83 -0.86 16.55
N MET A 143 8.84 0.03 16.40
CA MET A 143 9.08 1.46 16.27
C MET A 143 9.54 2.08 17.59
N THR A 144 9.00 1.65 18.73
CA THR A 144 9.46 2.11 20.05
C THR A 144 10.91 1.71 20.32
N ASP A 145 11.28 0.47 20.03
CA ASP A 145 12.67 -0.01 20.15
C ASP A 145 13.63 0.79 19.26
N TYR A 146 13.23 1.06 18.01
CA TYR A 146 14.01 1.90 17.10
C TYR A 146 14.21 3.32 17.66
N LEU A 147 13.15 3.96 18.16
CA LEU A 147 13.23 5.32 18.72
C LEU A 147 14.08 5.37 20.01
N ASP A 148 14.09 4.31 20.82
CA ASP A 148 14.88 4.20 22.04
C ASP A 148 16.39 4.13 21.76
N THR A 149 16.79 3.74 20.54
CA THR A 149 18.20 3.85 20.09
C THR A 149 18.66 5.30 19.86
N LYS A 150 17.73 6.28 19.92
CA LYS A 150 17.98 7.70 19.62
C LYS A 150 18.61 7.92 18.25
N PRO A 151 18.04 7.37 17.17
CA PRO A 151 18.60 7.51 15.83
C PRO A 151 18.47 8.94 15.32
N GLN A 152 19.21 9.25 14.25
CA GLN A 152 18.90 10.45 13.47
C GLN A 152 17.57 10.24 12.76
N LEU A 153 16.54 11.03 13.13
CA LEU A 153 15.21 10.91 12.55
C LEU A 153 15.08 11.72 11.25
N PRO A 154 14.30 11.23 10.28
CA PRO A 154 13.88 12.00 9.13
C PRO A 154 12.87 13.09 9.53
N THR A 155 12.58 14.03 8.64
CA THR A 155 11.51 15.03 8.87
C THR A 155 10.12 14.50 8.51
N VAL A 156 10.05 13.40 7.76
CA VAL A 156 8.82 12.73 7.38
C VAL A 156 9.03 11.23 7.22
N PHE A 157 8.08 10.45 7.71
CA PHE A 157 7.96 9.03 7.40
C PHE A 157 6.91 8.79 6.32
N VAL A 158 7.27 7.97 5.33
CA VAL A 158 6.38 7.42 4.31
C VAL A 158 6.21 5.93 4.60
N ALA A 159 4.99 5.53 4.94
CA ALA A 159 4.68 4.15 5.30
C ALA A 159 4.04 3.40 4.11
N ASP A 160 4.32 2.11 4.02
CA ASP A 160 3.74 1.23 3.00
C ASP A 160 2.22 1.16 3.07
N ASN A 161 1.66 1.25 4.29
CA ASN A 161 0.21 1.31 4.48
C ASN A 161 -0.17 2.00 5.80
N ASP A 162 -1.48 2.20 6.01
CA ASP A 162 -2.03 2.84 7.20
C ASP A 162 -1.85 1.98 8.46
N THR A 163 -1.78 0.65 8.32
CA THR A 163 -1.58 -0.27 9.46
C THR A 163 -0.16 -0.19 10.02
N ILE A 164 0.80 0.30 9.23
CA ILE A 164 2.15 0.66 9.67
C ILE A 164 2.19 2.12 10.15
N ALA A 165 1.57 3.05 9.42
CA ALA A 165 1.62 4.47 9.74
C ALA A 165 1.03 4.80 11.11
N ILE A 166 -0.13 4.21 11.45
CA ILE A 166 -0.87 4.53 12.67
C ILE A 166 -0.10 4.15 13.95
N PRO A 167 0.38 2.91 14.11
CA PRO A 167 1.21 2.56 15.27
C PRO A 167 2.54 3.32 15.33
N CYS A 168 3.11 3.70 14.17
CA CYS A 168 4.29 4.56 14.13
C CYS A 168 3.99 5.95 14.72
N ILE A 169 2.87 6.59 14.37
CA ILE A 169 2.46 7.85 14.96
C ILE A 169 2.29 7.71 16.47
N GLN A 170 1.66 6.65 16.94
CA GLN A 170 1.49 6.42 18.35
C GLN A 170 2.85 6.27 19.08
N ALA A 171 3.77 5.49 18.53
CA ALA A 171 5.12 5.34 19.09
C ALA A 171 5.88 6.67 19.15
N LEU A 172 5.77 7.51 18.12
CA LEU A 172 6.35 8.85 18.10
C LEU A 172 5.76 9.75 19.20
N GLN A 173 4.43 9.77 19.34
CA GLN A 173 3.74 10.58 20.35
C GLN A 173 4.09 10.14 21.77
N ASP A 174 4.18 8.85 22.04
CA ASP A 174 4.57 8.31 23.33
C ASP A 174 6.02 8.63 23.70
N ARG A 175 6.87 8.94 22.71
CA ARG A 175 8.26 9.44 22.91
C ARG A 175 8.35 10.97 22.87
N GLY A 176 7.22 11.68 22.89
CA GLY A 176 7.14 13.14 22.99
C GLY A 176 7.28 13.90 21.68
N TYR A 177 7.32 13.21 20.52
CA TYR A 177 7.29 13.87 19.22
C TYR A 177 5.88 14.28 18.85
N ARG A 178 5.72 15.49 18.32
CA ARG A 178 4.44 15.99 17.80
C ARG A 178 4.35 15.67 16.31
N VAL A 179 3.21 15.14 15.91
CA VAL A 179 2.87 14.90 14.50
C VAL A 179 1.74 15.88 14.12
N PRO A 180 1.95 16.75 13.13
CA PRO A 180 3.06 16.79 12.16
C PRO A 180 4.23 17.75 12.52
N GLU A 181 4.20 18.48 13.65
CA GLU A 181 5.07 19.65 13.91
C GLU A 181 6.55 19.28 13.98
N ASP A 182 6.88 18.14 14.61
CA ASP A 182 8.26 17.66 14.74
C ASP A 182 8.62 16.64 13.65
N ILE A 183 7.67 15.73 13.34
CA ILE A 183 7.82 14.70 12.31
C ILE A 183 6.49 14.50 11.62
N SER A 184 6.47 14.57 10.29
CA SER A 184 5.31 14.23 9.47
C SER A 184 5.21 12.72 9.21
N VAL A 185 3.99 12.22 8.98
CA VAL A 185 3.75 10.81 8.60
C VAL A 185 2.68 10.75 7.53
N ILE A 186 2.93 9.98 6.48
CA ILE A 186 1.96 9.68 5.42
C ILE A 186 1.80 8.17 5.24
N GLY A 187 0.55 7.72 5.10
CA GLY A 187 0.19 6.32 4.91
C GLY A 187 -0.26 5.99 3.48
N PHE A 188 -0.84 4.81 3.34
CA PHE A 188 -1.43 4.28 2.12
C PHE A 188 -2.63 3.40 2.49
N ASP A 189 -3.65 3.30 1.66
CA ASP A 189 -4.90 2.50 1.70
C ASP A 189 -6.15 3.28 2.11
N ASN A 190 -6.06 4.39 2.83
CA ASN A 190 -7.21 5.07 3.45
C ASN A 190 -8.09 4.07 4.20
N ALA A 191 -7.47 3.33 5.11
CA ALA A 191 -8.15 2.37 5.97
C ALA A 191 -9.17 3.09 6.88
N ALA A 192 -10.20 2.39 7.36
CA ALA A 192 -11.23 2.98 8.22
C ALA A 192 -10.62 3.64 9.48
N MET A 193 -9.53 3.08 10.01
CA MET A 193 -8.81 3.61 11.17
C MET A 193 -8.07 4.93 10.88
N SER A 194 -7.72 5.23 9.64
CA SER A 194 -6.99 6.46 9.27
C SER A 194 -7.81 7.73 9.45
N ASN A 195 -9.12 7.61 9.65
CA ASN A 195 -10.05 8.73 9.83
C ASN A 195 -10.58 8.87 11.27
N LEU A 196 -9.95 8.20 12.25
CA LEU A 196 -10.34 8.36 13.65
C LEU A 196 -10.07 9.79 14.13
N VAL A 197 -10.94 10.30 15.00
CA VAL A 197 -11.04 11.72 15.42
C VAL A 197 -9.71 12.32 15.89
N ASN A 198 -8.83 11.51 16.47
CA ASN A 198 -7.57 11.98 17.03
C ASN A 198 -6.37 11.85 16.08
N MET A 199 -6.54 11.33 14.86
CA MET A 199 -5.39 10.96 14.03
C MET A 199 -5.60 11.24 12.54
N GLN A 200 -6.46 11.88 12.05
CA GLN A 200 -6.69 12.23 10.64
C GLN A 200 -5.46 12.06 9.73
N LEU A 201 -5.09 10.80 9.45
CA LEU A 201 -3.89 10.42 8.71
C LEU A 201 -3.98 10.86 7.24
N THR A 202 -3.01 11.64 6.78
CA THR A 202 -2.78 11.89 5.35
C THR A 202 -2.36 10.57 4.70
N THR A 203 -3.06 10.15 3.65
CA THR A 203 -2.89 8.82 3.07
C THR A 203 -3.24 8.79 1.59
N ILE A 204 -2.92 7.69 0.93
CA ILE A 204 -3.35 7.40 -0.44
C ILE A 204 -4.63 6.57 -0.39
N ASP A 205 -5.69 7.05 -1.04
CA ASP A 205 -6.97 6.33 -1.13
C ASP A 205 -6.93 5.27 -2.23
N VAL A 206 -7.29 4.06 -1.83
CA VAL A 206 -7.51 2.92 -2.73
C VAL A 206 -9.00 2.83 -3.05
N PRO A 207 -9.40 2.85 -4.32
CA PRO A 207 -10.82 2.86 -4.72
C PRO A 207 -11.47 1.47 -4.54
N LYS A 208 -11.58 0.98 -3.29
CA LYS A 208 -12.01 -0.39 -2.92
C LYS A 208 -13.34 -0.80 -3.55
N HIS A 209 -14.31 0.13 -3.55
CA HIS A 209 -15.62 -0.12 -4.17
C HIS A 209 -15.55 -0.29 -5.69
N PHE A 210 -14.67 0.47 -6.35
CA PHE A 210 -14.43 0.28 -7.78
C PHE A 210 -13.79 -1.08 -8.05
N LEU A 211 -12.78 -1.46 -7.27
CA LEU A 211 -12.06 -2.73 -7.45
C LEU A 211 -13.02 -3.93 -7.32
N GLY A 212 -13.83 -3.97 -6.25
CA GLY A 212 -14.80 -5.05 -6.05
C GLY A 212 -15.84 -5.12 -7.17
N ARG A 213 -16.36 -3.97 -7.62
CA ARG A 213 -17.29 -3.90 -8.74
C ARG A 213 -16.65 -4.35 -10.05
N ALA A 214 -15.44 -3.88 -10.36
CA ALA A 214 -14.73 -4.24 -11.59
C ALA A 214 -14.40 -5.73 -11.62
N ALA A 215 -13.94 -6.31 -10.51
CA ALA A 215 -13.67 -7.74 -10.42
C ALA A 215 -14.95 -8.58 -10.61
N THR A 216 -16.05 -8.15 -10.01
CA THR A 216 -17.35 -8.84 -10.15
C THR A 216 -17.85 -8.75 -11.59
N GLN A 217 -17.80 -7.58 -12.23
CA GLN A 217 -18.22 -7.41 -13.63
C GLN A 217 -17.36 -8.24 -14.55
N LEU A 218 -16.04 -8.21 -14.39
CA LEU A 218 -15.11 -9.00 -15.20
C LEU A 218 -15.39 -10.50 -15.04
N LEU A 219 -15.55 -11.01 -13.82
CA LEU A 219 -15.85 -12.41 -13.59
C LEU A 219 -17.19 -12.83 -14.23
N VAL A 220 -18.23 -12.01 -14.12
CA VAL A 220 -19.53 -12.29 -14.74
C VAL A 220 -19.40 -12.34 -16.27
N SER A 221 -18.64 -11.43 -16.89
CA SER A 221 -18.40 -11.44 -18.32
C SER A 221 -17.61 -12.68 -18.77
N VAL A 222 -16.65 -13.13 -17.97
CA VAL A 222 -15.92 -14.39 -18.23
C VAL A 222 -16.86 -15.60 -18.15
N ILE A 223 -17.70 -15.70 -17.10
CA ILE A 223 -18.68 -16.78 -16.93
C ILE A 223 -19.65 -16.85 -18.11
N ARG A 224 -20.01 -15.69 -18.68
CA ARG A 224 -20.95 -15.59 -19.82
C ARG A 224 -20.29 -15.76 -21.18
N ASN A 225 -18.98 -15.96 -21.22
CA ASN A 225 -18.19 -15.95 -22.46
C ASN A 225 -18.36 -14.66 -23.29
N GLU A 226 -18.50 -13.52 -22.61
CA GLU A 226 -18.62 -12.18 -23.23
C GLU A 226 -17.25 -11.53 -23.48
N VAL A 227 -16.16 -12.11 -22.97
CA VAL A 227 -14.78 -11.65 -23.14
C VAL A 227 -13.95 -12.72 -23.84
N GLU A 228 -12.96 -12.28 -24.62
CA GLU A 228 -12.00 -13.18 -25.25
C GLU A 228 -11.11 -13.88 -24.20
N ASN A 229 -10.55 -15.03 -24.58
CA ASN A 229 -9.63 -15.82 -23.72
C ASN A 229 -8.25 -15.15 -23.54
N THR A 230 -8.19 -13.83 -23.64
CA THR A 230 -6.95 -13.06 -23.42
C THR A 230 -6.95 -12.51 -22.00
N PRO A 231 -5.97 -12.86 -21.17
CA PRO A 231 -5.86 -12.33 -19.82
C PRO A 231 -5.85 -10.79 -19.85
N MET A 232 -6.73 -10.19 -19.05
CA MET A 232 -6.84 -8.72 -18.94
C MET A 232 -6.42 -8.27 -17.54
N ARG A 233 -5.73 -7.14 -17.50
CA ARG A 233 -5.43 -6.44 -16.26
C ARG A 233 -6.15 -5.10 -16.23
N ILE A 234 -7.06 -4.90 -15.29
CA ILE A 234 -7.68 -3.61 -14.98
C ILE A 234 -6.89 -2.98 -13.84
N CYS A 235 -6.27 -1.83 -14.09
CA CYS A 235 -5.46 -1.14 -13.10
C CYS A 235 -6.11 0.21 -12.75
N ALA A 236 -6.51 0.40 -11.50
CA ALA A 236 -7.12 1.63 -11.01
C ALA A 236 -6.08 2.59 -10.45
N ASN A 237 -6.14 3.87 -10.81
CA ASN A 237 -5.33 4.89 -10.17
C ASN A 237 -5.86 5.20 -8.77
N THR A 238 -4.93 5.60 -7.91
CA THR A 238 -5.18 6.01 -6.53
C THR A 238 -5.22 7.53 -6.39
N THR A 239 -5.69 8.05 -5.26
CA THR A 239 -5.74 9.48 -5.00
C THR A 239 -5.16 9.84 -3.63
N LEU A 240 -4.55 11.02 -3.53
CA LEU A 240 -4.05 11.54 -2.26
C LEU A 240 -5.18 12.16 -1.44
N ILE A 241 -5.33 11.72 -0.20
CA ILE A 241 -6.21 12.33 0.81
C ILE A 241 -5.35 13.10 1.80
N ARG A 242 -5.37 14.42 1.70
CA ARG A 242 -4.66 15.32 2.61
C ARG A 242 -5.45 15.49 3.89
N ARG A 243 -4.80 15.26 5.03
CA ARG A 243 -5.33 15.46 6.37
C ARG A 243 -4.27 16.12 7.26
N ASN A 244 -4.16 15.74 8.53
CA ASN A 244 -3.43 16.52 9.52
C ASN A 244 -2.02 16.01 9.85
N THR A 245 -1.59 14.84 9.35
CA THR A 245 -0.31 14.23 9.75
C THR A 245 0.89 14.61 8.87
N VAL A 246 0.69 15.47 7.85
CA VAL A 246 1.77 16.04 7.06
C VAL A 246 1.71 17.56 7.14
N GLY A 247 2.76 18.17 7.71
CA GLY A 247 2.95 19.60 7.82
C GLY A 247 4.06 20.10 6.87
N HIS A 248 4.35 21.39 6.93
CA HIS A 248 5.53 21.93 6.26
C HIS A 248 6.80 21.53 7.01
N ALA A 249 7.85 21.17 6.27
CA ALA A 249 9.15 20.88 6.87
C ALA A 249 9.67 22.12 7.64
N ALA A 250 10.26 21.86 8.81
CA ALA A 250 10.86 22.94 9.61
C ALA A 250 11.90 23.71 8.78
N GLY A 251 11.74 25.04 8.69
CA GLY A 251 12.60 25.91 7.88
C GLY A 251 12.05 26.26 6.48
N SER A 252 11.06 25.55 5.93
CA SER A 252 10.47 25.90 4.62
C SER A 252 9.47 27.06 4.69
N ALA A 253 8.91 27.33 5.85
CA ALA A 253 7.95 28.41 6.06
C ALA A 253 8.59 29.83 6.06
N ALA A 254 9.89 29.92 6.27
CA ALA A 254 10.62 31.20 6.32
C ALA A 254 10.84 31.83 4.94
N GLN A 255 10.86 31.04 3.86
CA GLN A 255 11.12 31.57 2.51
C GLN A 255 9.90 32.22 1.84
N LYS A 256 8.67 31.94 2.28
CA LYS A 256 7.46 32.58 1.70
C LYS A 256 7.11 33.95 2.28
N LYS A 257 7.72 34.39 3.38
CA LYS A 257 7.48 35.72 3.98
C LYS A 257 8.48 36.81 3.53
N GLY A 258 9.46 36.46 2.69
CA GLY A 258 10.49 37.41 2.23
C GLY A 258 10.23 38.02 0.84
N ASN A 259 9.18 37.65 0.13
CA ASN A 259 8.84 38.15 -1.22
C ASN A 259 7.38 38.69 -1.30
N ALA A 260 6.94 39.47 -0.34
CA ALA A 260 5.70 40.24 -0.41
C ALA A 260 5.98 41.70 -0.20
#